data_2d44194c127003a6e9413108a0818965
#
_entry.id   2d44194c127003a6e9413108a0818965
#
_cell.length_a   1.000
_cell.length_b   1.000
_cell.length_c   1.000
_cell.angle_alpha   90.00
_cell.angle_beta   90.00
_cell.angle_gamma   90.00
#
_symmetry.space_group_name_H-M   'P 1'
#
loop_
_entity.id
_entity.type
_entity.pdbx_description
1 polymer ?
#
loop_
_entity_poly.entity_id
_entity_poly.type
_entity_poly.pdbx_seq_one_letter_code
_entity_poly.pdbx_strand_id
1 'polypeptide(L)'
;MKLYPIPVSRLQILESGQFITNLIADYVKSSLNPATDTEYKKQYNALIALSTPYNAALNQIKAQKETEELMNLDTLRDQSLSSIRRAVSVFEYSRDVAEVSAYKEVVLILRKYTDLERANYPAETLGIDKVVAEIRGAKDNAIDVLQLTKHVDLLEEDNTAFKAKFADRSSDVISSVSYDVKTMRKEIFEVYNTLAEYVALMAKLKNDAYFLDTLKVFNYSREYFADILARREGINKKNRPDS
;
A
#
# COMPACT_ATOMS: atom_id res chain seq x y z
N MET A 1 -7.20 23.79 30.39
CA MET A 1 -7.10 23.15 29.06
C MET A 1 -7.81 21.81 29.13
N LYS A 2 -8.47 21.32 28.07
CA LYS A 2 -9.16 20.03 28.02
C LYS A 2 -8.53 19.15 26.94
N LEU A 3 -8.70 17.84 27.08
CA LEU A 3 -8.30 16.88 26.05
C LEU A 3 -9.16 17.09 24.79
N TYR A 4 -8.51 17.23 23.63
CA TYR A 4 -9.21 17.40 22.35
C TYR A 4 -10.02 16.12 22.01
N PRO A 5 -11.31 16.24 21.64
CA PRO A 5 -12.14 15.06 21.38
C PRO A 5 -11.76 14.38 20.07
N ILE A 6 -11.51 13.06 20.11
CA ILE A 6 -11.32 12.24 18.93
C ILE A 6 -11.89 10.84 19.17
N PRO A 7 -12.74 10.31 18.25
CA PRO A 7 -13.18 8.93 18.30
C PRO A 7 -12.09 7.99 17.73
N VAL A 8 -11.06 7.67 18.53
CA VAL A 8 -9.91 6.84 18.09
C VAL A 8 -10.32 5.48 17.54
N SER A 9 -11.49 4.96 17.93
CA SER A 9 -12.04 3.72 17.38
C SER A 9 -12.36 3.78 15.88
N ARG A 10 -12.58 5.00 15.33
CA ARG A 10 -12.86 5.23 13.90
C ARG A 10 -11.61 5.37 13.03
N LEU A 11 -10.43 5.45 13.63
CA LEU A 11 -9.17 5.42 12.88
C LEU A 11 -9.05 4.07 12.16
N GLN A 12 -8.52 4.08 10.95
CA GLN A 12 -8.14 2.84 10.26
C GLN A 12 -6.94 2.18 10.96
N ILE A 13 -6.68 0.91 10.66
CA ILE A 13 -5.61 0.15 11.33
C ILE A 13 -4.25 0.86 11.19
N LEU A 14 -3.87 1.27 9.98
CA LEU A 14 -2.61 1.98 9.74
C LEU A 14 -2.60 3.38 10.34
N GLU A 15 -3.73 4.10 10.28
CA GLU A 15 -3.89 5.42 10.93
C GLU A 15 -3.70 5.32 12.45
N SER A 16 -4.17 4.22 13.05
CA SER A 16 -4.00 3.94 14.49
C SER A 16 -2.54 3.84 14.90
N GLY A 17 -1.72 3.14 14.11
CA GLY A 17 -0.28 3.05 14.35
C GLY A 17 0.41 4.39 14.17
N GLN A 18 0.07 5.11 13.10
CA GLN A 18 0.64 6.43 12.84
C GLN A 18 0.29 7.44 13.95
N PHE A 19 -0.95 7.38 14.48
CA PHE A 19 -1.37 8.22 15.60
C PHE A 19 -0.48 8.01 16.83
N ILE A 20 -0.25 6.77 17.25
CA ILE A 20 0.59 6.45 18.41
C ILE A 20 2.06 6.82 18.14
N THR A 21 2.56 6.51 16.94
CA THR A 21 3.95 6.84 16.54
C THR A 21 4.20 8.34 16.56
N ASN A 22 3.28 9.13 15.99
CA ASN A 22 3.38 10.60 15.98
C ASN A 22 3.35 11.16 17.40
N LEU A 23 2.44 10.69 18.25
CA LEU A 23 2.37 11.13 19.65
C LEU A 23 3.70 10.90 20.38
N ILE A 24 4.28 9.68 20.26
CA ILE A 24 5.56 9.35 20.90
C ILE A 24 6.69 10.25 20.35
N ALA A 25 6.75 10.43 19.03
CA ALA A 25 7.75 11.27 18.38
C ALA A 25 7.65 12.75 18.80
N ASP A 26 6.43 13.29 18.85
CA ASP A 26 6.17 14.67 19.24
C ASP A 26 6.48 14.89 20.72
N TYR A 27 6.19 13.89 21.58
CA TYR A 27 6.58 13.96 22.98
C TYR A 27 8.11 13.97 23.14
N VAL A 28 8.83 13.14 22.41
CA VAL A 28 10.31 13.13 22.41
C VAL A 28 10.88 14.48 21.93
N LYS A 29 10.31 15.06 20.88
CA LYS A 29 10.73 16.37 20.34
C LYS A 29 10.46 17.52 21.32
N SER A 30 9.46 17.40 22.19
CA SER A 30 9.10 18.45 23.15
C SER A 30 10.13 18.66 24.27
N SER A 31 11.12 17.76 24.38
CA SER A 31 12.12 17.75 25.46
C SER A 31 11.54 17.59 26.87
N LEU A 32 10.28 17.20 26.99
CA LEU A 32 9.65 16.88 28.27
C LEU A 32 10.22 15.58 28.84
N ASN A 33 10.50 15.59 30.14
CA ASN A 33 11.08 14.42 30.80
C ASN A 33 9.98 13.56 31.45
N PRO A 34 9.74 12.33 30.98
CA PRO A 34 8.72 11.46 31.57
C PRO A 34 9.01 11.12 33.05
N ALA A 35 10.26 11.21 33.48
CA ALA A 35 10.64 10.96 34.88
C ALA A 35 10.18 12.06 35.88
N THR A 36 9.63 13.17 35.36
CA THR A 36 9.07 14.25 36.22
C THR A 36 7.87 13.75 37.02
N ASP A 37 7.13 12.76 36.51
CA ASP A 37 6.05 12.12 37.28
C ASP A 37 6.13 10.59 37.12
N THR A 38 6.12 9.89 38.25
CA THR A 38 6.34 8.43 38.28
C THR A 38 5.22 7.64 37.63
N GLU A 39 3.97 8.05 37.81
CA GLU A 39 2.82 7.36 37.21
C GLU A 39 2.74 7.63 35.69
N TYR A 40 3.01 8.85 35.29
CA TYR A 40 3.14 9.18 33.85
C TYR A 40 4.22 8.32 33.19
N LYS A 41 5.42 8.25 33.78
CA LYS A 41 6.53 7.45 33.28
C LYS A 41 6.15 5.98 33.11
N LYS A 42 5.46 5.40 34.09
CA LYS A 42 5.02 4.00 34.06
C LYS A 42 4.07 3.75 32.87
N GLN A 43 3.05 4.58 32.71
CA GLN A 43 2.05 4.43 31.64
C GLN A 43 2.65 4.76 30.27
N TYR A 44 3.51 5.77 30.16
CA TYR A 44 4.22 6.10 28.92
C TYR A 44 5.15 4.97 28.46
N ASN A 45 5.89 4.35 29.39
CA ASN A 45 6.70 3.19 29.07
C ASN A 45 5.86 1.98 28.61
N ALA A 46 4.70 1.76 29.22
CA ALA A 46 3.78 0.72 28.77
C ALA A 46 3.26 0.98 27.33
N LEU A 47 2.96 2.24 27.01
CA LEU A 47 2.58 2.64 25.64
C LEU A 47 3.71 2.36 24.64
N ILE A 48 4.97 2.73 24.96
CA ILE A 48 6.14 2.46 24.14
C ILE A 48 6.33 0.96 23.92
N ALA A 49 6.23 0.15 24.99
CA ALA A 49 6.41 -1.29 24.93
C ALA A 49 5.40 -1.97 24.00
N LEU A 50 4.15 -1.48 23.97
CA LEU A 50 3.12 -1.98 23.03
C LEU A 50 3.28 -1.43 21.63
N SER A 51 3.86 -0.24 21.44
CA SER A 51 3.98 0.40 20.12
C SER A 51 4.93 -0.34 19.18
N THR A 52 6.02 -0.90 19.71
CA THR A 52 7.03 -1.63 18.92
C THR A 52 6.46 -2.87 18.24
N PRO A 53 5.87 -3.84 18.95
CA PRO A 53 5.26 -5.01 18.29
C PRO A 53 4.05 -4.64 17.44
N TYR A 54 3.28 -3.61 17.81
CA TYR A 54 2.17 -3.14 17.02
C TYR A 54 2.63 -2.59 15.65
N ASN A 55 3.69 -1.78 15.63
CA ASN A 55 4.26 -1.29 14.39
C ASN A 55 4.85 -2.41 13.52
N ALA A 56 5.47 -3.43 14.13
CA ALA A 56 5.93 -4.62 13.40
C ALA A 56 4.76 -5.36 12.73
N ALA A 57 3.64 -5.51 13.44
CA ALA A 57 2.41 -6.11 12.90
C ALA A 57 1.81 -5.30 11.74
N LEU A 58 1.83 -3.97 11.84
CA LEU A 58 1.36 -3.08 10.76
C LEU A 58 2.23 -3.14 9.51
N ASN A 59 3.56 -3.23 9.68
CA ASN A 59 4.48 -3.41 8.56
C ASN A 59 4.25 -4.73 7.84
N GLN A 60 3.93 -5.81 8.58
CA GLN A 60 3.58 -7.10 7.97
C GLN A 60 2.29 -7.01 7.13
N ILE A 61 1.25 -6.32 7.61
CA ILE A 61 0.01 -6.09 6.84
C ILE A 61 0.32 -5.31 5.56
N LYS A 62 1.16 -4.29 5.63
CA LYS A 62 1.56 -3.49 4.47
C LYS A 62 2.30 -4.35 3.45
N ALA A 63 3.26 -5.16 3.88
CA ALA A 63 4.02 -6.06 3.00
C ALA A 63 3.13 -7.13 2.34
N GLN A 64 2.14 -7.68 3.06
CA GLN A 64 1.17 -8.62 2.50
C GLN A 64 0.32 -7.96 1.40
N LYS A 65 -0.18 -6.76 1.64
CA LYS A 65 -0.97 -6.00 0.67
C LYS A 65 -0.15 -5.67 -0.59
N GLU A 66 1.09 -5.24 -0.43
CA GLU A 66 2.00 -4.97 -1.54
C GLU A 66 2.29 -6.23 -2.37
N THR A 67 2.40 -7.39 -1.72
CA THR A 67 2.54 -8.69 -2.39
C THR A 67 1.29 -9.06 -3.18
N GLU A 68 0.09 -8.86 -2.62
CA GLU A 68 -1.18 -9.11 -3.30
C GLU A 68 -1.36 -8.20 -4.54
N GLU A 69 -1.05 -6.92 -4.41
CA GLU A 69 -1.06 -5.97 -5.53
C GLU A 69 -0.09 -6.40 -6.64
N LEU A 70 1.10 -6.87 -6.30
CA LEU A 70 2.08 -7.36 -7.27
C LEU A 70 1.60 -8.63 -7.99
N MET A 71 0.98 -9.56 -7.27
CA MET A 71 0.37 -10.77 -7.87
C MET A 71 -0.77 -10.42 -8.83
N ASN A 72 -1.57 -9.39 -8.51
CA ASN A 72 -2.64 -8.93 -9.40
C ASN A 72 -2.07 -8.33 -10.69
N LEU A 73 -1.01 -7.51 -10.60
CA LEU A 73 -0.33 -6.95 -11.79
C LEU A 73 0.33 -8.04 -12.64
N ASP A 74 0.89 -9.06 -12.02
CA ASP A 74 1.42 -10.24 -12.68
C ASP A 74 0.34 -10.97 -13.49
N THR A 75 -0.80 -11.21 -12.87
CA THR A 75 -1.97 -11.81 -13.54
C THR A 75 -2.45 -10.98 -14.74
N LEU A 76 -2.45 -9.64 -14.63
CA LEU A 76 -2.86 -8.77 -15.74
C LEU A 76 -1.92 -8.90 -16.94
N ARG A 77 -0.60 -8.87 -16.74
CA ARG A 77 0.36 -9.00 -17.85
C ARG A 77 0.32 -10.39 -18.50
N ASP A 78 0.06 -11.46 -17.72
CA ASP A 78 -0.18 -12.81 -18.26
C ASP A 78 -1.42 -12.85 -19.15
N GLN A 79 -2.51 -12.22 -18.72
CA GLN A 79 -3.73 -12.10 -19.50
C GLN A 79 -3.52 -11.31 -20.77
N SER A 80 -2.75 -10.22 -20.74
CA SER A 80 -2.44 -9.40 -21.90
C SER A 80 -1.58 -10.16 -22.92
N LEU A 81 -0.57 -10.92 -22.45
CA LEU A 81 0.23 -11.80 -23.32
C LEU A 81 -0.63 -12.92 -23.96
N SER A 82 -1.50 -13.53 -23.18
CA SER A 82 -2.46 -14.53 -23.66
C SER A 82 -3.45 -13.93 -24.68
N SER A 83 -3.86 -12.67 -24.48
CA SER A 83 -4.73 -11.94 -25.41
C SER A 83 -4.08 -11.76 -26.78
N ILE A 84 -2.80 -11.40 -26.84
CA ILE A 84 -2.04 -11.32 -28.10
C ILE A 84 -2.02 -12.68 -28.81
N ARG A 85 -1.71 -13.76 -28.09
CA ARG A 85 -1.68 -15.12 -28.68
C ARG A 85 -3.01 -15.52 -29.27
N ARG A 86 -4.12 -15.20 -28.59
CA ARG A 86 -5.49 -15.46 -29.07
C ARG A 86 -5.84 -14.59 -30.28
N ALA A 87 -5.51 -13.30 -30.25
CA ALA A 87 -5.76 -12.39 -31.37
C ALA A 87 -5.02 -12.85 -32.62
N VAL A 88 -3.77 -13.25 -32.50
CA VAL A 88 -2.97 -13.78 -33.62
C VAL A 88 -3.58 -15.07 -34.19
N SER A 89 -4.08 -15.97 -33.34
CA SER A 89 -4.61 -17.27 -33.77
C SER A 89 -5.80 -17.18 -34.70
N VAL A 90 -6.55 -16.06 -34.70
CA VAL A 90 -7.67 -15.82 -35.59
C VAL A 90 -7.25 -15.81 -37.08
N PHE A 91 -6.00 -15.43 -37.37
CA PHE A 91 -5.44 -15.34 -38.70
C PHE A 91 -4.79 -16.63 -39.21
N GLU A 92 -4.82 -17.72 -38.46
CA GLU A 92 -4.20 -19.00 -38.81
C GLU A 92 -4.70 -19.55 -40.15
N TYR A 93 -5.99 -19.34 -40.46
CA TYR A 93 -6.64 -19.85 -41.66
C TYR A 93 -7.06 -18.71 -42.61
N SER A 94 -6.44 -17.51 -42.48
CA SER A 94 -6.71 -16.43 -43.41
C SER A 94 -6.36 -16.82 -44.85
N ARG A 95 -7.08 -16.25 -45.83
CA ARG A 95 -6.80 -16.40 -47.26
C ARG A 95 -6.14 -15.17 -47.85
N ASP A 96 -6.05 -14.09 -47.08
CA ASP A 96 -5.34 -12.88 -47.47
C ASP A 96 -3.82 -13.09 -47.34
N VAL A 97 -3.09 -12.78 -48.41
CA VAL A 97 -1.64 -13.03 -48.49
C VAL A 97 -0.88 -12.19 -47.49
N ALA A 98 -1.31 -10.95 -47.24
CA ALA A 98 -0.64 -10.08 -46.26
C ALA A 98 -0.87 -10.58 -44.85
N GLU A 99 -2.11 -10.97 -44.49
CA GLU A 99 -2.42 -11.55 -43.18
C GLU A 99 -1.67 -12.87 -42.94
N VAL A 100 -1.58 -13.75 -43.92
CA VAL A 100 -0.83 -15.01 -43.82
C VAL A 100 0.66 -14.75 -43.57
N SER A 101 1.24 -13.77 -44.28
CA SER A 101 2.64 -13.39 -44.06
C SER A 101 2.86 -12.81 -42.65
N ALA A 102 2.03 -11.86 -42.24
CA ALA A 102 2.07 -11.24 -40.92
C ALA A 102 1.86 -12.27 -39.79
N TYR A 103 0.90 -13.18 -39.94
CA TYR A 103 0.66 -14.26 -39.01
C TYR A 103 1.91 -15.12 -38.79
N LYS A 104 2.57 -15.56 -39.85
CA LYS A 104 3.78 -16.37 -39.79
C LYS A 104 4.92 -15.66 -39.05
N GLU A 105 5.08 -14.38 -39.35
CA GLU A 105 6.11 -13.54 -38.72
C GLU A 105 5.87 -13.40 -37.20
N VAL A 106 4.65 -13.01 -36.80
CA VAL A 106 4.32 -12.82 -35.37
C VAL A 106 4.31 -14.12 -34.60
N VAL A 107 3.80 -15.23 -35.18
CA VAL A 107 3.86 -16.55 -34.54
C VAL A 107 5.30 -16.99 -34.31
N LEU A 108 6.22 -16.72 -35.24
CA LEU A 108 7.64 -17.03 -35.08
C LEU A 108 8.24 -16.26 -33.91
N ILE A 109 7.86 -15.00 -33.71
CA ILE A 109 8.26 -14.21 -32.54
C ILE A 109 7.72 -14.84 -31.27
N LEU A 110 6.40 -15.08 -31.18
CA LEU A 110 5.74 -15.61 -29.99
C LEU A 110 6.26 -17.01 -29.57
N ARG A 111 6.68 -17.84 -30.52
CA ARG A 111 7.28 -19.17 -30.24
C ARG A 111 8.62 -19.10 -29.49
N LYS A 112 9.36 -18.00 -29.57
CA LYS A 112 10.59 -17.80 -28.80
C LYS A 112 10.30 -17.63 -27.30
N TYR A 113 9.05 -17.30 -26.95
CA TYR A 113 8.63 -16.88 -25.61
C TYR A 113 7.46 -17.72 -25.07
N THR A 114 7.45 -19.04 -25.35
CA THR A 114 6.33 -19.94 -25.02
C THR A 114 6.05 -20.12 -23.53
N ASP A 115 7.09 -20.09 -22.70
CA ASP A 115 6.98 -20.34 -21.25
C ASP A 115 7.27 -19.07 -20.42
N LEU A 116 7.03 -17.91 -20.99
CA LEU A 116 7.39 -16.63 -20.37
C LEU A 116 6.64 -16.43 -19.05
N GLU A 117 5.36 -16.80 -18.97
CA GLU A 117 4.52 -16.72 -17.78
C GLU A 117 4.94 -17.64 -16.63
N ARG A 118 5.89 -18.56 -16.87
CA ARG A 118 6.47 -19.43 -15.84
C ARG A 118 7.84 -18.99 -15.37
N ALA A 119 8.38 -17.94 -15.99
CA ALA A 119 9.67 -17.39 -15.63
C ALA A 119 9.59 -16.65 -14.28
N ASN A 120 10.74 -16.39 -13.66
CA ASN A 120 10.77 -15.48 -12.53
C ASN A 120 10.51 -14.03 -12.99
N TYR A 121 10.01 -13.20 -12.11
CA TYR A 121 9.61 -11.82 -12.40
C TYR A 121 10.61 -10.99 -13.23
N PRO A 122 11.93 -10.94 -12.92
CA PRO A 122 12.89 -10.22 -13.74
C PRO A 122 13.03 -10.78 -15.17
N ALA A 123 13.04 -12.11 -15.31
CA ALA A 123 13.18 -12.76 -16.61
C ALA A 123 11.93 -12.57 -17.48
N GLU A 124 10.75 -12.67 -16.87
CA GLU A 124 9.48 -12.41 -17.53
C GLU A 124 9.34 -10.95 -17.97
N THR A 125 9.66 -10.01 -17.09
CA THR A 125 9.66 -8.58 -17.39
C THR A 125 10.52 -8.26 -18.63
N LEU A 126 11.76 -8.77 -18.67
CA LEU A 126 12.66 -8.60 -19.80
C LEU A 126 12.13 -9.31 -21.06
N GLY A 127 11.54 -10.49 -20.89
CA GLY A 127 10.95 -11.23 -21.99
C GLY A 127 9.78 -10.51 -22.64
N ILE A 128 8.89 -9.93 -21.84
CA ILE A 128 7.77 -9.10 -22.32
C ILE A 128 8.27 -7.87 -23.08
N ASP A 129 9.28 -7.15 -22.56
CA ASP A 129 9.89 -6.01 -23.25
C ASP A 129 10.39 -6.43 -24.64
N LYS A 130 11.02 -7.61 -24.75
CA LYS A 130 11.49 -8.14 -26.04
C LYS A 130 10.34 -8.54 -26.97
N VAL A 131 9.31 -9.19 -26.45
CA VAL A 131 8.10 -9.53 -27.24
C VAL A 131 7.48 -8.27 -27.84
N VAL A 132 7.27 -7.24 -27.03
CA VAL A 132 6.71 -5.95 -27.48
C VAL A 132 7.59 -5.34 -28.57
N ALA A 133 8.91 -5.25 -28.32
CA ALA A 133 9.85 -4.67 -29.28
C ALA A 133 9.90 -5.46 -30.61
N GLU A 134 9.94 -6.80 -30.56
CA GLU A 134 9.99 -7.64 -31.76
C GLU A 134 8.68 -7.59 -32.56
N ILE A 135 7.51 -7.59 -31.91
CA ILE A 135 6.22 -7.46 -32.61
C ILE A 135 6.09 -6.08 -33.25
N ARG A 136 6.48 -5.00 -32.57
CA ARG A 136 6.49 -3.64 -33.13
C ARG A 136 7.46 -3.49 -34.29
N GLY A 137 8.57 -4.21 -34.27
CA GLY A 137 9.58 -4.25 -35.34
C GLY A 137 9.32 -5.31 -36.42
N ALA A 138 8.22 -6.03 -36.39
CA ALA A 138 7.91 -7.07 -37.35
C ALA A 138 7.72 -6.48 -38.78
N LYS A 139 8.15 -7.25 -39.79
CA LYS A 139 8.20 -6.82 -41.17
C LYS A 139 6.81 -6.55 -41.71
N ASP A 140 6.77 -5.78 -42.82
CA ASP A 140 5.57 -5.51 -43.61
C ASP A 140 4.40 -4.98 -42.78
N ASN A 141 4.71 -4.23 -41.73
CA ASN A 141 3.72 -3.66 -40.81
C ASN A 141 2.75 -4.70 -40.22
N ALA A 142 3.28 -5.88 -39.86
CA ALA A 142 2.50 -7.02 -39.42
C ALA A 142 1.58 -6.71 -38.23
N ILE A 143 2.01 -5.80 -37.33
CA ILE A 143 1.21 -5.37 -36.15
C ILE A 143 -0.11 -4.73 -36.57
N ASP A 144 -0.11 -3.88 -37.59
CA ASP A 144 -1.32 -3.20 -38.09
C ASP A 144 -2.15 -4.11 -38.99
N VAL A 145 -1.51 -4.92 -39.86
CA VAL A 145 -2.16 -5.93 -40.66
C VAL A 145 -3.00 -6.89 -39.81
N LEU A 146 -2.47 -7.32 -38.66
CA LEU A 146 -3.19 -8.20 -37.73
C LEU A 146 -3.96 -7.43 -36.65
N GLN A 147 -4.05 -6.11 -36.75
CA GLN A 147 -4.76 -5.25 -35.78
C GLN A 147 -4.34 -5.49 -34.31
N LEU A 148 -3.07 -5.72 -34.06
CA LEU A 148 -2.52 -6.08 -32.74
C LEU A 148 -2.11 -4.88 -31.89
N THR A 149 -2.07 -3.67 -32.44
CA THR A 149 -1.55 -2.45 -31.80
C THR A 149 -2.11 -2.28 -30.39
N LYS A 150 -3.44 -2.31 -30.25
CA LYS A 150 -4.10 -2.19 -28.93
C LYS A 150 -3.69 -3.28 -27.93
N HIS A 151 -3.50 -4.52 -28.38
CA HIS A 151 -3.12 -5.63 -27.52
C HIS A 151 -1.66 -5.51 -27.06
N VAL A 152 -0.79 -5.03 -27.94
CA VAL A 152 0.63 -4.81 -27.65
C VAL A 152 0.81 -3.63 -26.71
N ASP A 153 0.04 -2.53 -26.92
CA ASP A 153 0.04 -1.38 -26.02
C ASP A 153 -0.39 -1.77 -24.61
N LEU A 154 -1.45 -2.57 -24.48
CA LEU A 154 -1.92 -3.04 -23.18
C LEU A 154 -0.88 -3.91 -22.46
N LEU A 155 -0.21 -4.81 -23.16
CA LEU A 155 0.87 -5.62 -22.60
C LEU A 155 2.04 -4.76 -22.10
N GLU A 156 2.40 -3.72 -22.85
CA GLU A 156 3.46 -2.78 -22.47
C GLU A 156 3.07 -1.96 -21.23
N GLU A 157 1.81 -1.49 -21.16
CA GLU A 157 1.25 -0.81 -19.99
C GLU A 157 1.29 -1.69 -18.73
N ASP A 158 0.79 -2.92 -18.82
CA ASP A 158 0.75 -3.87 -17.70
C ASP A 158 2.17 -4.21 -17.21
N ASN A 159 3.12 -4.44 -18.14
CA ASN A 159 4.50 -4.71 -17.78
C ASN A 159 5.18 -3.49 -17.14
N THR A 160 4.83 -2.29 -17.58
CA THR A 160 5.35 -1.04 -17.00
C THR A 160 4.80 -0.82 -15.58
N ALA A 161 3.51 -1.05 -15.37
CA ALA A 161 2.88 -0.99 -14.05
C ALA A 161 3.50 -2.02 -13.09
N PHE A 162 3.73 -3.25 -13.57
CA PHE A 162 4.41 -4.28 -12.80
C PHE A 162 5.84 -3.86 -12.42
N LYS A 163 6.63 -3.34 -13.37
CA LYS A 163 8.02 -2.86 -13.12
C LYS A 163 8.05 -1.78 -12.04
N ALA A 164 7.16 -0.80 -12.12
CA ALA A 164 7.07 0.27 -11.14
C ALA A 164 6.80 -0.29 -9.74
N LYS A 165 5.78 -1.17 -9.60
CA LYS A 165 5.43 -1.77 -8.32
C LYS A 165 6.51 -2.70 -7.77
N PHE A 166 7.18 -3.45 -8.64
CA PHE A 166 8.27 -4.34 -8.25
C PHE A 166 9.51 -3.59 -7.76
N ALA A 167 9.82 -2.43 -8.36
CA ALA A 167 10.91 -1.56 -7.92
C ALA A 167 10.64 -0.93 -6.54
N ASP A 168 9.38 -0.59 -6.25
CA ASP A 168 8.95 -0.04 -4.96
C ASP A 168 8.89 -1.10 -3.84
N ARG A 169 9.03 -2.38 -4.20
CA ARG A 169 8.97 -3.47 -3.23
C ARG A 169 10.12 -3.34 -2.24
N SER A 170 9.79 -3.04 -1.00
CA SER A 170 10.71 -3.13 0.12
C SER A 170 11.21 -4.58 0.23
N SER A 171 12.53 -4.78 0.32
CA SER A 171 13.17 -6.09 0.48
C SER A 171 12.97 -6.69 1.88
N ASP A 172 12.00 -6.20 2.65
CA ASP A 172 11.73 -6.63 4.00
C ASP A 172 11.27 -8.09 4.00
N VAL A 173 12.11 -8.93 4.55
CA VAL A 173 11.85 -10.34 4.80
C VAL A 173 10.54 -10.47 5.57
N ILE A 174 9.54 -11.11 4.96
CA ILE A 174 8.27 -11.42 5.61
C ILE A 174 8.57 -12.29 6.82
N SER A 175 8.48 -11.69 8.02
CA SER A 175 8.56 -12.43 9.28
C SER A 175 7.40 -13.43 9.31
N SER A 176 7.68 -14.68 9.62
CA SER A 176 6.67 -15.75 9.74
C SER A 176 5.77 -15.62 10.99
N VAL A 177 5.92 -14.54 11.76
CA VAL A 177 5.13 -14.29 12.97
C VAL A 177 3.73 -13.80 12.57
N SER A 178 2.70 -14.50 13.01
CA SER A 178 1.31 -14.05 12.87
C SER A 178 0.93 -13.15 14.04
N TYR A 179 0.43 -11.94 13.73
CA TYR A 179 0.00 -10.96 14.73
C TYR A 179 -1.53 -10.83 14.77
N ASP A 180 -2.12 -10.88 15.97
CA ASP A 180 -3.51 -10.43 16.17
C ASP A 180 -3.58 -8.91 16.32
N VAL A 181 -3.53 -8.23 15.18
CA VAL A 181 -3.52 -6.76 15.11
C VAL A 181 -4.75 -6.13 15.74
N LYS A 182 -5.89 -6.82 15.73
CA LYS A 182 -7.14 -6.31 16.32
C LYS A 182 -7.04 -6.25 17.85
N THR A 183 -6.54 -7.32 18.47
CA THR A 183 -6.28 -7.37 19.91
C THR A 183 -5.21 -6.37 20.31
N MET A 184 -4.08 -6.33 19.61
CA MET A 184 -2.99 -5.39 19.87
C MET A 184 -3.46 -3.92 19.78
N ARG A 185 -4.31 -3.60 18.81
CA ARG A 185 -4.91 -2.28 18.67
C ARG A 185 -5.78 -1.92 19.89
N LYS A 186 -6.57 -2.85 20.37
CA LYS A 186 -7.42 -2.65 21.55
C LYS A 186 -6.56 -2.34 22.76
N GLU A 187 -5.55 -3.16 23.02
CA GLU A 187 -4.65 -3.02 24.16
C GLU A 187 -3.88 -1.69 24.15
N ILE A 188 -3.30 -1.31 23.01
CA ILE A 188 -2.54 -0.05 22.90
C ILE A 188 -3.44 1.18 23.12
N PHE A 189 -4.70 1.15 22.65
CA PHE A 189 -5.63 2.25 22.87
C PHE A 189 -6.21 2.27 24.30
N GLU A 190 -6.32 1.16 24.99
CA GLU A 190 -6.64 1.13 26.43
C GLU A 190 -5.55 1.84 27.23
N VAL A 191 -4.28 1.51 27.00
CA VAL A 191 -3.14 2.18 27.65
C VAL A 191 -3.07 3.66 27.24
N TYR A 192 -3.24 3.99 25.97
CA TYR A 192 -3.25 5.36 25.48
C TYR A 192 -4.36 6.21 26.16
N ASN A 193 -5.59 5.70 26.22
CA ASN A 193 -6.72 6.42 26.80
C ASN A 193 -6.48 6.68 28.30
N THR A 194 -6.01 5.67 29.03
CA THR A 194 -5.66 5.82 30.45
C THR A 194 -4.59 6.91 30.65
N LEU A 195 -3.55 6.91 29.84
CA LEU A 195 -2.49 7.91 29.87
C LEU A 195 -3.00 9.32 29.52
N ALA A 196 -3.83 9.42 28.48
CA ALA A 196 -4.40 10.70 28.04
C ALA A 196 -5.34 11.33 29.10
N GLU A 197 -6.18 10.50 29.71
CA GLU A 197 -7.06 10.91 30.82
C GLU A 197 -6.25 11.34 32.04
N TYR A 198 -5.19 10.60 32.39
CA TYR A 198 -4.27 10.96 33.46
C TYR A 198 -3.63 12.34 33.22
N VAL A 199 -3.08 12.57 32.02
CA VAL A 199 -2.49 13.87 31.64
C VAL A 199 -3.51 14.99 31.75
N ALA A 200 -4.73 14.79 31.24
CA ALA A 200 -5.78 15.80 31.30
C ALA A 200 -6.21 16.11 32.76
N LEU A 201 -6.31 15.09 33.59
CA LEU A 201 -6.64 15.24 35.01
C LEU A 201 -5.54 15.99 35.75
N MET A 202 -4.28 15.61 35.55
CA MET A 202 -3.14 16.23 36.24
C MET A 202 -2.91 17.67 35.77
N ALA A 203 -3.08 17.96 34.48
CA ALA A 203 -3.05 19.33 33.96
C ALA A 203 -4.13 20.23 34.63
N LYS A 204 -5.30 19.65 34.91
CA LYS A 204 -6.38 20.38 35.61
C LYS A 204 -6.10 20.55 37.12
N LEU A 205 -5.57 19.52 37.80
CA LEU A 205 -5.37 19.52 39.25
C LEU A 205 -4.12 20.27 39.68
N LYS A 206 -2.98 19.98 39.02
CA LYS A 206 -1.69 20.62 39.39
C LYS A 206 -1.52 21.99 38.73
N ASN A 207 -2.06 22.17 37.53
CA ASN A 207 -1.92 23.40 36.72
C ASN A 207 -0.45 23.83 36.56
N ASP A 208 0.47 22.87 36.56
CA ASP A 208 1.91 23.10 36.36
C ASP A 208 2.29 23.05 34.87
N ALA A 209 3.46 23.65 34.56
CA ALA A 209 3.93 23.75 33.17
C ALA A 209 4.13 22.37 32.52
N TYR A 210 4.62 21.38 33.27
CA TYR A 210 4.89 20.03 32.73
C TYR A 210 3.63 19.38 32.17
N PHE A 211 2.56 19.31 32.98
CA PHE A 211 1.31 18.68 32.51
C PHE A 211 0.55 19.51 31.50
N LEU A 212 0.63 20.84 31.58
CA LEU A 212 0.04 21.72 30.57
C LEU A 212 0.71 21.55 29.21
N ASP A 213 2.03 21.44 29.16
CA ASP A 213 2.78 21.24 27.92
C ASP A 213 2.64 19.80 27.42
N THR A 214 2.63 18.81 28.30
CA THR A 214 2.30 17.43 27.93
C THR A 214 0.91 17.34 27.29
N LEU A 215 -0.10 18.01 27.85
CA LEU A 215 -1.46 18.02 27.29
C LEU A 215 -1.50 18.71 25.92
N LYS A 216 -0.66 19.74 25.66
CA LYS A 216 -0.54 20.34 24.32
C LYS A 216 -0.02 19.35 23.30
N VAL A 217 1.00 18.54 23.64
CA VAL A 217 1.54 17.50 22.76
C VAL A 217 0.46 16.46 22.42
N PHE A 218 -0.28 16.00 23.42
CA PHE A 218 -1.39 15.06 23.18
C PHE A 218 -2.47 15.67 22.28
N ASN A 219 -2.85 16.92 22.53
CA ASN A 219 -3.89 17.59 21.75
C ASN A 219 -3.46 17.85 20.31
N TYR A 220 -2.18 18.13 20.05
CA TYR A 220 -1.68 18.32 18.69
C TYR A 220 -1.91 17.07 17.82
N SER A 221 -1.50 15.89 18.28
CA SER A 221 -1.76 14.65 17.57
C SER A 221 -3.26 14.34 17.44
N ARG A 222 -4.04 14.59 18.49
CA ARG A 222 -5.50 14.37 18.49
C ARG A 222 -6.23 15.26 17.48
N GLU A 223 -5.88 16.53 17.42
CA GLU A 223 -6.47 17.50 16.49
C GLU A 223 -6.17 17.14 15.05
N TYR A 224 -4.90 16.81 14.72
CA TYR A 224 -4.51 16.38 13.40
C TYR A 224 -5.31 15.16 12.89
N PHE A 225 -5.46 14.13 13.72
CA PHE A 225 -6.20 12.94 13.31
C PHE A 225 -7.72 13.11 13.36
N ALA A 226 -8.24 14.01 14.19
CA ALA A 226 -9.65 14.40 14.14
C ALA A 226 -10.00 15.09 12.82
N ASP A 227 -9.10 15.94 12.29
CA ASP A 227 -9.26 16.57 10.98
C ASP A 227 -9.26 15.54 9.84
N ILE A 228 -8.41 14.50 9.90
CA ILE A 228 -8.42 13.40 8.94
C ILE A 228 -9.78 12.70 8.95
N LEU A 229 -10.30 12.37 10.14
CA LEU A 229 -11.63 11.75 10.28
C LEU A 229 -12.75 12.62 9.72
N ALA A 230 -12.73 13.92 10.02
CA ALA A 230 -13.73 14.87 9.55
C ALA A 230 -13.73 15.01 8.02
N ARG A 231 -12.56 15.09 7.39
CA ARG A 231 -12.43 15.12 5.91
C ARG A 231 -12.99 13.86 5.28
N ARG A 232 -12.68 12.69 5.83
CA ARG A 232 -13.19 11.39 5.34
C ARG A 232 -14.71 11.30 5.45
N GLU A 233 -15.31 11.77 6.55
CA GLU A 233 -16.76 11.81 6.74
C GLU A 233 -17.42 12.81 5.78
N GLY A 234 -16.80 13.96 5.52
CA GLY A 234 -17.26 14.94 4.54
C GLY A 234 -17.27 14.40 3.11
N ILE A 235 -16.25 13.66 2.71
CA ILE A 235 -16.18 12.97 1.40
C ILE A 235 -17.26 11.89 1.30
N ASN A 236 -17.44 11.07 2.34
CA ASN A 236 -18.44 10.02 2.35
C ASN A 236 -19.88 10.55 2.27
N LYS A 237 -20.16 11.74 2.85
CA LYS A 237 -21.46 12.39 2.73
C LYS A 237 -21.72 12.90 1.31
N LYS A 238 -20.70 13.42 0.61
CA LYS A 238 -20.82 13.88 -0.79
C LYS A 238 -21.05 12.74 -1.78
N ASN A 239 -20.55 11.54 -1.48
CA ASN A 239 -20.62 10.39 -2.38
C ASN A 239 -21.85 9.48 -2.10
N ARG A 240 -22.72 9.82 -1.16
CA ARG A 240 -24.01 9.14 -1.00
C ARG A 240 -24.98 9.72 -2.03
N PRO A 241 -25.54 8.90 -2.94
CA PRO A 241 -26.66 9.35 -3.76
C PRO A 241 -27.82 9.73 -2.82
N ASP A 242 -28.41 10.89 -3.10
CA ASP A 242 -29.62 11.34 -2.37
C ASP A 242 -30.67 10.23 -2.47
N SER A 243 -31.02 9.67 -1.31
CA SER A 243 -32.10 8.70 -1.14
C SER A 243 -33.41 9.40 -0.93
#